data_4865a8cc5b31054ce33dc44b0083f79b
#
_entry.id   4865a8cc5b31054ce33dc44b0083f79b
#
_cell.length_a   1.000
_cell.length_b   1.000
_cell.length_c   1.000
_cell.angle_alpha   90.00
_cell.angle_beta   90.00
_cell.angle_gamma   90.00
#
_symmetry.space_group_name_H-M   'P 1'
#
loop_
_entity.id
_entity.type
_entity.pdbx_description
1 polymer ?
#
loop_
_entity_poly.entity_id
_entity_poly.type
_entity_poly.pdbx_seq_one_letter_code
_entity_poly.pdbx_strand_id
1 'polypeptide(L)'
;MTGTPKGHRKRVGGRFAEESKPPARAVLVHLPEPLLERLDAYGRQNGTGRGRSITALLEDILPAPEAPEPLPRAKKHLVRLELVRRSNPLYQQFRSRHYIPDRGLVGQQLQYLVFYDGEVVGVIGGSSSVFTSQARDEYWGFCVDRDIKTKQLNSVINNNIFRLEYPAPNLATMVLKMWREQIKQDWEKLYGVQVAGFETFVVEERLWNGKTRNGSCYRADNWELIGITKGYGDTNVRGREHNNKTLKAKKLIYCRRIPGRELCTDYSTSWNDPTRQKELNQKRDEMLPDELDLLLKTIR
;
A
#
# COMPACT_ATOMS: atom_id res chain seq x y z
N MET A 1 -36.61 -6.77 42.33
CA MET A 1 -35.33 -6.80 41.59
C MET A 1 -35.65 -7.14 40.13
N THR A 2 -35.79 -6.13 39.31
CA THR A 2 -36.16 -6.29 37.90
C THR A 2 -34.98 -5.88 37.05
N GLY A 3 -34.29 -6.90 36.48
CA GLY A 3 -33.16 -6.69 35.58
C GLY A 3 -33.63 -6.34 34.17
N THR A 4 -33.16 -5.23 33.66
CA THR A 4 -33.37 -4.78 32.30
C THR A 4 -32.66 -5.71 31.30
N PRO A 5 -33.32 -6.21 30.24
CA PRO A 5 -32.66 -7.08 29.28
C PRO A 5 -31.68 -6.30 28.39
N LYS A 6 -30.43 -6.78 28.32
CA LYS A 6 -29.45 -6.30 27.38
C LYS A 6 -29.87 -6.64 25.95
N GLY A 7 -30.19 -5.61 25.18
CA GLY A 7 -30.53 -5.75 23.77
C GLY A 7 -29.41 -6.39 22.97
N HIS A 8 -29.66 -7.56 22.39
CA HIS A 8 -28.80 -8.18 21.41
C HIS A 8 -28.87 -7.39 20.10
N ARG A 9 -27.79 -6.73 19.74
CA ARG A 9 -27.63 -6.18 18.37
C ARG A 9 -27.50 -7.34 17.39
N LYS A 10 -28.49 -7.51 16.53
CA LYS A 10 -28.46 -8.49 15.43
C LYS A 10 -27.32 -8.14 14.47
N ARG A 11 -26.38 -9.07 14.27
CA ARG A 11 -25.42 -9.05 13.19
C ARG A 11 -26.14 -9.38 11.89
N VAL A 12 -26.26 -8.43 10.99
CA VAL A 12 -26.67 -8.66 9.61
C VAL A 12 -25.43 -8.49 8.75
N GLY A 13 -24.94 -9.59 8.19
CA GLY A 13 -24.05 -9.60 7.03
C GLY A 13 -22.66 -9.00 7.19
N GLY A 14 -21.96 -9.12 8.34
CA GLY A 14 -20.50 -8.92 8.42
C GLY A 14 -19.92 -7.56 7.97
N ARG A 15 -20.74 -6.55 7.67
CA ARG A 15 -20.30 -5.20 7.33
C ARG A 15 -20.73 -4.25 8.42
N PHE A 16 -19.76 -3.63 9.09
CA PHE A 16 -20.03 -2.41 9.83
C PHE A 16 -20.25 -1.30 8.79
N ALA A 17 -21.51 -1.02 8.48
CA ALA A 17 -21.91 0.20 7.81
C ALA A 17 -21.99 1.30 8.88
N GLU A 18 -20.86 1.74 9.40
CA GLU A 18 -20.75 3.08 9.96
C GLU A 18 -20.12 3.94 8.85
N GLU A 19 -20.89 4.89 8.36
CA GLU A 19 -20.34 6.03 7.63
C GLU A 19 -19.25 6.62 8.54
N SER A 20 -17.99 6.35 8.21
CA SER A 20 -16.87 6.94 8.94
C SER A 20 -16.87 8.43 8.63
N LYS A 21 -17.52 9.22 9.50
CA LYS A 21 -17.31 10.66 9.52
C LYS A 21 -15.80 10.89 9.62
N PRO A 22 -15.27 11.90 8.92
CA PRO A 22 -13.88 12.29 9.10
C PRO A 22 -13.59 12.45 10.60
N PRO A 23 -12.41 12.06 11.10
CA PRO A 23 -12.10 12.18 12.52
C PRO A 23 -12.26 13.63 12.93
N ALA A 24 -13.31 13.88 13.75
CA ALA A 24 -13.54 15.20 14.29
C ALA A 24 -12.35 15.52 15.21
N ARG A 25 -11.63 16.59 14.94
CA ARG A 25 -10.70 17.13 15.91
C ARG A 25 -11.53 17.76 17.04
N ALA A 26 -11.33 17.31 18.27
CA ALA A 26 -11.91 17.94 19.41
C ALA A 26 -11.30 19.36 19.55
N VAL A 27 -12.16 20.37 19.46
CA VAL A 27 -11.80 21.76 19.73
C VAL A 27 -12.53 22.16 21.01
N LEU A 28 -11.77 22.58 22.01
CA LEU A 28 -12.35 23.13 23.23
C LEU A 28 -12.69 24.60 22.99
N VAL A 29 -13.97 24.95 23.07
CA VAL A 29 -14.45 26.32 22.94
C VAL A 29 -15.10 26.72 24.23
N HIS A 30 -14.65 27.81 24.85
CA HIS A 30 -15.30 28.43 26.00
C HIS A 30 -16.36 29.40 25.50
N LEU A 31 -17.62 29.10 25.77
CA LEU A 31 -18.75 29.97 25.45
C LEU A 31 -19.22 30.71 26.72
N PRO A 32 -19.50 32.02 26.63
CA PRO A 32 -20.13 32.76 27.72
C PRO A 32 -21.50 32.18 28.07
N GLU A 33 -21.88 32.23 29.38
CA GLU A 33 -23.13 31.65 29.88
C GLU A 33 -24.40 32.11 29.11
N PRO A 34 -24.57 33.39 28.75
CA PRO A 34 -25.74 33.82 27.96
C PRO A 34 -25.80 33.16 26.55
N LEU A 35 -24.66 32.80 25.98
CA LEU A 35 -24.61 32.11 24.69
C LEU A 35 -24.92 30.61 24.83
N LEU A 36 -24.50 30.01 25.96
CA LEU A 36 -24.85 28.64 26.32
C LEU A 36 -26.35 28.46 26.50
N GLU A 37 -27.01 29.40 27.23
CA GLU A 37 -28.46 29.39 27.41
C GLU A 37 -29.22 29.50 26.10
N ARG A 38 -28.77 30.37 25.20
CA ARG A 38 -29.35 30.49 23.85
C ARG A 38 -29.16 29.20 23.01
N LEU A 39 -28.00 28.57 23.11
CA LEU A 39 -27.71 27.32 22.44
C LEU A 39 -28.59 26.18 22.99
N ASP A 40 -28.81 26.13 24.28
CA ASP A 40 -29.70 25.15 24.92
C ASP A 40 -31.16 25.36 24.52
N ALA A 41 -31.60 26.63 24.42
CA ALA A 41 -32.93 26.96 23.93
C ALA A 41 -33.11 26.50 22.47
N TYR A 42 -32.14 26.77 21.60
CA TYR A 42 -32.13 26.30 20.23
C TYR A 42 -32.16 24.76 20.14
N GLY A 43 -31.34 24.09 20.97
CA GLY A 43 -31.28 22.63 21.03
C GLY A 43 -32.62 22.02 21.48
N ARG A 44 -33.30 22.61 22.45
CA ARG A 44 -34.65 22.19 22.91
C ARG A 44 -35.70 22.36 21.81
N GLN A 45 -35.68 23.46 21.09
CA GLN A 45 -36.60 23.69 19.96
C GLN A 45 -36.44 22.69 18.81
N ASN A 46 -35.20 22.27 18.54
CA ASN A 46 -34.86 21.41 17.40
C ASN A 46 -34.65 19.95 17.80
N GLY A 47 -34.86 19.56 19.06
CA GLY A 47 -34.66 18.20 19.54
C GLY A 47 -33.21 17.73 19.46
N THR A 48 -32.24 18.64 19.59
CA THR A 48 -30.80 18.36 19.44
C THR A 48 -30.01 18.69 20.68
N GLY A 49 -28.91 18.01 20.94
CA GLY A 49 -27.94 18.37 21.99
C GLY A 49 -26.98 19.47 21.54
N ARG A 50 -26.26 20.11 22.45
CA ARG A 50 -25.35 21.25 22.22
C ARG A 50 -24.41 21.05 21.04
N GLY A 51 -23.76 19.91 20.95
CA GLY A 51 -22.82 19.63 19.86
C GLY A 51 -23.47 19.64 18.47
N ARG A 52 -24.64 19.04 18.33
CA ARG A 52 -25.41 19.04 17.07
C ARG A 52 -25.96 20.44 16.75
N SER A 53 -26.38 21.17 17.74
CA SER A 53 -26.86 22.54 17.57
C SER A 53 -25.74 23.47 17.09
N ILE A 54 -24.54 23.35 17.66
CA ILE A 54 -23.36 24.10 17.20
C ILE A 54 -23.03 23.74 15.74
N THR A 55 -22.99 22.45 15.42
CA THR A 55 -22.71 22.00 14.05
C THR A 55 -23.72 22.58 13.06
N ALA A 56 -25.02 22.49 13.34
CA ALA A 56 -26.06 23.00 12.45
C ALA A 56 -25.97 24.52 12.27
N LEU A 57 -25.73 25.28 13.34
CA LEU A 57 -25.56 26.73 13.26
C LEU A 57 -24.28 27.13 12.49
N LEU A 58 -23.18 26.37 12.66
CA LEU A 58 -21.94 26.64 11.93
C LEU A 58 -22.07 26.29 10.45
N GLU A 59 -22.76 25.19 10.11
CA GLU A 59 -23.04 24.80 8.72
C GLU A 59 -23.90 25.84 7.99
N ASP A 60 -24.80 26.52 8.71
CA ASP A 60 -25.66 27.56 8.17
C ASP A 60 -24.95 28.92 7.98
N ILE A 61 -24.00 29.23 8.85
CA ILE A 61 -23.30 30.53 8.87
C ILE A 61 -22.00 30.50 8.05
N LEU A 62 -21.27 29.37 8.07
CA LEU A 62 -20.00 29.24 7.39
C LEU A 62 -20.23 28.97 5.89
N PRO A 63 -19.57 29.69 5.01
CA PRO A 63 -19.62 29.40 3.59
C PRO A 63 -19.14 27.96 3.35
N ALA A 64 -19.80 27.25 2.44
CA ALA A 64 -19.29 25.95 2.00
C ALA A 64 -17.81 26.10 1.56
N PRO A 65 -16.93 25.21 2.03
CA PRO A 65 -15.55 25.28 1.57
C PRO A 65 -15.51 25.26 0.05
N GLU A 66 -14.83 26.21 -0.55
CA GLU A 66 -14.60 26.20 -2.00
C GLU A 66 -14.04 24.82 -2.37
N ALA A 67 -14.64 24.20 -3.38
CA ALA A 67 -14.11 22.94 -3.88
C ALA A 67 -12.65 23.17 -4.29
N PRO A 68 -11.70 22.41 -3.73
CA PRO A 68 -10.31 22.60 -4.09
C PRO A 68 -10.14 22.47 -5.59
N GLU A 69 -9.42 23.39 -6.19
CA GLU A 69 -9.12 23.32 -7.63
C GLU A 69 -8.59 21.92 -7.98
N PRO A 70 -9.07 21.35 -9.09
CA PRO A 70 -8.62 20.02 -9.48
C PRO A 70 -7.11 20.05 -9.76
N LEU A 71 -6.37 19.23 -9.02
CA LEU A 71 -4.92 19.12 -9.21
C LEU A 71 -4.59 18.78 -10.67
N PRO A 72 -3.55 19.38 -11.24
CA PRO A 72 -3.11 19.07 -12.59
C PRO A 72 -2.70 17.60 -12.70
N ARG A 73 -3.00 16.98 -13.85
CA ARG A 73 -2.60 15.59 -14.12
C ARG A 73 -1.08 15.46 -14.13
N ALA A 74 -0.57 14.38 -13.57
CA ALA A 74 0.86 14.08 -13.58
C ALA A 74 1.40 14.02 -15.03
N LYS A 75 2.61 14.52 -15.24
CA LYS A 75 3.34 14.50 -16.51
C LYS A 75 4.42 13.42 -16.47
N LYS A 76 4.45 12.54 -17.48
CA LYS A 76 5.35 11.38 -17.50
C LYS A 76 6.83 11.76 -17.44
N HIS A 77 7.24 12.81 -18.13
CA HIS A 77 8.65 13.25 -18.18
C HIS A 77 9.20 13.79 -16.86
N LEU A 78 8.30 14.10 -15.90
CA LEU A 78 8.67 14.52 -14.54
C LEU A 78 8.82 13.34 -13.58
N VAL A 79 8.40 12.14 -13.98
CA VAL A 79 8.52 10.93 -13.16
C VAL A 79 9.86 10.26 -13.42
N ARG A 80 10.58 9.93 -12.36
CA ARG A 80 11.85 9.18 -12.39
C ARG A 80 11.87 8.16 -11.26
N LEU A 81 12.46 7.01 -11.52
CA LEU A 81 12.69 5.95 -10.53
C LEU A 81 14.19 5.77 -10.36
N GLU A 82 14.63 5.71 -9.13
CA GLU A 82 16.04 5.40 -8.82
C GLU A 82 16.13 4.18 -7.93
N LEU A 83 16.94 3.21 -8.37
CA LEU A 83 17.26 2.02 -7.59
C LEU A 83 18.05 2.43 -6.35
N VAL A 84 17.65 1.92 -5.18
CA VAL A 84 18.32 2.22 -3.92
C VAL A 84 18.48 0.97 -3.06
N ARG A 85 19.42 1.00 -2.12
CA ARG A 85 19.50 -0.02 -1.08
C ARG A 85 18.30 0.08 -0.16
N ARG A 86 17.85 -1.06 0.36
CA ARG A 86 16.78 -1.08 1.37
C ARG A 86 17.12 -0.24 2.62
N SER A 87 18.41 -0.11 2.96
CA SER A 87 18.90 0.72 4.06
C SER A 87 18.87 2.22 3.78
N ASN A 88 18.58 2.66 2.54
CA ASN A 88 18.52 4.08 2.21
C ASN A 88 17.57 4.83 3.16
N PRO A 89 17.99 5.94 3.80
CA PRO A 89 17.21 6.64 4.82
C PRO A 89 15.85 7.15 4.30
N LEU A 90 15.82 7.71 3.08
CA LEU A 90 14.58 8.20 2.46
C LEU A 90 13.63 7.05 2.18
N TYR A 91 14.14 5.92 1.66
CA TYR A 91 13.34 4.72 1.47
C TYR A 91 12.72 4.26 2.80
N GLN A 92 13.53 4.19 3.87
CA GLN A 92 13.05 3.79 5.19
C GLN A 92 12.02 4.77 5.76
N GLN A 93 12.16 6.06 5.52
CA GLN A 93 11.20 7.07 5.95
C GLN A 93 9.82 6.84 5.31
N PHE A 94 9.74 6.60 4.00
CA PHE A 94 8.47 6.26 3.34
C PHE A 94 7.98 4.88 3.73
N ARG A 95 8.88 3.91 3.89
CA ARG A 95 8.55 2.54 4.28
C ARG A 95 7.90 2.47 5.65
N SER A 96 8.40 3.22 6.64
CA SER A 96 7.85 3.25 8.00
C SER A 96 6.40 3.75 8.04
N ARG A 97 6.00 4.58 7.08
CA ARG A 97 4.63 5.10 6.95
C ARG A 97 3.73 4.24 6.08
N HIS A 98 4.23 3.11 5.55
CA HIS A 98 3.40 2.21 4.76
C HIS A 98 2.44 1.43 5.67
N TYR A 99 1.19 1.25 5.21
CA TYR A 99 0.13 0.61 6.00
C TYR A 99 0.36 -0.88 6.30
N ILE A 100 1.18 -1.58 5.51
CA ILE A 100 1.63 -2.94 5.81
C ILE A 100 2.97 -2.84 6.53
N PRO A 101 3.07 -3.36 7.78
CA PRO A 101 4.33 -3.35 8.53
C PRO A 101 5.44 -4.09 7.80
N ASP A 102 6.67 -3.65 8.01
CA ASP A 102 7.86 -4.33 7.51
C ASP A 102 8.13 -5.60 8.35
N ARG A 103 8.10 -6.76 7.69
CA ARG A 103 8.38 -8.06 8.33
C ARG A 103 9.69 -8.69 7.89
N GLY A 104 10.49 -7.95 7.14
CA GLY A 104 11.58 -8.53 6.39
C GLY A 104 11.06 -9.25 5.13
N LEU A 105 11.80 -9.11 4.07
CA LEU A 105 11.53 -9.80 2.81
C LEU A 105 12.52 -10.95 2.67
N VAL A 106 12.01 -12.07 2.19
CA VAL A 106 12.83 -13.25 1.86
C VAL A 106 12.98 -13.31 0.35
N GLY A 107 14.14 -13.72 -0.12
CA GLY A 107 14.42 -13.87 -1.54
C GLY A 107 14.92 -12.59 -2.20
N GLN A 108 14.80 -12.57 -3.51
CA GLN A 108 15.22 -11.44 -4.37
C GLN A 108 14.37 -10.21 -4.10
N GLN A 109 14.97 -9.02 -4.15
CA GLN A 109 14.26 -7.77 -3.92
C GLN A 109 14.99 -6.57 -4.52
N LEU A 110 14.23 -5.64 -5.08
CA LEU A 110 14.70 -4.35 -5.58
C LEU A 110 13.79 -3.24 -5.07
N GLN A 111 14.40 -2.11 -4.67
CA GLN A 111 13.73 -0.97 -4.06
C GLN A 111 14.04 0.29 -4.85
N TYR A 112 13.04 1.16 -5.03
CA TYR A 112 13.19 2.39 -5.78
C TYR A 112 12.61 3.57 -5.00
N LEU A 113 13.30 4.71 -5.07
CA LEU A 113 12.71 6.02 -4.80
C LEU A 113 11.92 6.46 -6.02
N VAL A 114 10.81 7.11 -5.78
CA VAL A 114 9.98 7.73 -6.81
C VAL A 114 10.18 9.24 -6.74
N PHE A 115 10.64 9.82 -7.83
CA PHE A 115 10.77 11.26 -8.01
C PHE A 115 9.66 11.77 -8.90
N TYR A 116 9.16 12.96 -8.58
CA TYR A 116 8.28 13.73 -9.43
C TYR A 116 8.71 15.20 -9.39
N ASP A 117 9.00 15.77 -10.56
CA ASP A 117 9.51 17.14 -10.70
C ASP A 117 10.73 17.44 -9.82
N GLY A 118 11.67 16.50 -9.75
CA GLY A 118 12.91 16.57 -8.96
C GLY A 118 12.77 16.16 -7.50
N GLU A 119 11.58 16.14 -6.92
CA GLU A 119 11.34 15.84 -5.51
C GLU A 119 11.05 14.36 -5.28
N VAL A 120 11.51 13.81 -4.15
CA VAL A 120 11.17 12.45 -3.73
C VAL A 120 9.74 12.41 -3.19
N VAL A 121 8.84 11.79 -3.93
CA VAL A 121 7.41 11.75 -3.61
C VAL A 121 6.93 10.39 -3.11
N GLY A 122 7.79 9.39 -3.08
CA GLY A 122 7.40 8.06 -2.62
C GLY A 122 8.41 6.98 -2.88
N VAL A 123 7.96 5.75 -2.66
CA VAL A 123 8.74 4.53 -2.87
C VAL A 123 7.90 3.46 -3.56
N ILE A 124 8.58 2.63 -4.34
CA ILE A 124 8.00 1.42 -4.91
C ILE A 124 9.05 0.32 -4.90
N GLY A 125 8.64 -0.92 -4.68
CA GLY A 125 9.58 -2.03 -4.62
C GLY A 125 8.96 -3.34 -5.06
N GLY A 126 9.84 -4.28 -5.39
CA GLY A 126 9.48 -5.65 -5.75
C GLY A 126 10.29 -6.66 -4.97
N SER A 127 9.68 -7.80 -4.70
CA SER A 127 10.33 -8.97 -4.11
C SER A 127 9.91 -10.22 -4.86
N SER A 128 10.62 -11.34 -4.61
CA SER A 128 10.10 -12.65 -5.01
C SER A 128 8.68 -12.85 -4.49
N SER A 129 7.88 -13.62 -5.21
CA SER A 129 6.53 -13.99 -4.81
C SER A 129 6.50 -14.68 -3.44
N VAL A 130 5.41 -14.50 -2.69
CA VAL A 130 5.22 -15.21 -1.42
C VAL A 130 5.06 -16.71 -1.66
N PHE A 131 5.49 -17.55 -0.70
CA PHE A 131 5.54 -19.00 -0.93
C PHE A 131 4.16 -19.65 -1.07
N THR A 132 3.15 -19.17 -0.35
CA THR A 132 1.81 -19.79 -0.33
C THR A 132 0.71 -18.76 -0.52
N SER A 133 -0.09 -18.95 -1.58
CA SER A 133 -1.35 -18.24 -1.82
C SER A 133 -2.15 -19.01 -2.86
N GLN A 134 -3.17 -19.77 -2.42
CA GLN A 134 -3.89 -20.72 -3.26
C GLN A 134 -4.36 -20.14 -4.60
N ALA A 135 -5.19 -19.10 -4.60
CA ALA A 135 -5.71 -18.51 -5.84
C ALA A 135 -4.61 -17.99 -6.79
N ARG A 136 -3.53 -17.46 -6.22
CA ARG A 136 -2.38 -16.99 -6.97
C ARG A 136 -1.57 -18.16 -7.55
N ASP A 137 -1.38 -19.24 -6.77
CA ASP A 137 -0.66 -20.43 -7.20
C ASP A 137 -1.39 -21.11 -8.37
N GLU A 138 -2.72 -21.20 -8.31
CA GLU A 138 -3.58 -21.69 -9.38
C GLU A 138 -3.49 -20.79 -10.63
N TYR A 139 -3.53 -19.48 -10.47
CA TYR A 139 -3.42 -18.52 -11.59
C TYR A 139 -2.09 -18.66 -12.34
N TRP A 140 -0.97 -18.76 -11.63
CA TRP A 140 0.34 -18.88 -12.24
C TRP A 140 0.64 -20.30 -12.75
N GLY A 141 0.03 -21.33 -12.16
CA GLY A 141 0.35 -22.73 -12.42
C GLY A 141 1.67 -23.14 -11.76
N PHE A 142 1.94 -22.66 -10.54
CA PHE A 142 3.15 -23.05 -9.82
C PHE A 142 3.18 -24.54 -9.52
N CYS A 143 4.36 -25.15 -9.71
CA CYS A 143 4.58 -26.56 -9.42
C CYS A 143 4.34 -26.88 -7.93
N VAL A 144 3.84 -28.08 -7.67
CA VAL A 144 3.67 -28.59 -6.31
C VAL A 144 5.01 -28.97 -5.66
N ASP A 145 5.99 -29.36 -6.49
CA ASP A 145 7.35 -29.60 -6.03
C ASP A 145 7.97 -28.32 -5.46
N ARG A 146 8.52 -28.42 -4.25
CA ARG A 146 8.99 -27.25 -3.50
C ARG A 146 10.19 -26.58 -4.15
N ASP A 147 11.11 -27.34 -4.70
CA ASP A 147 12.35 -26.82 -5.27
C ASP A 147 12.07 -26.12 -6.61
N ILE A 148 11.25 -26.74 -7.44
CA ILE A 148 10.77 -26.16 -8.68
C ILE A 148 9.96 -24.89 -8.39
N LYS A 149 9.02 -24.96 -7.43
CA LYS A 149 8.21 -23.81 -7.03
C LYS A 149 9.08 -22.64 -6.55
N THR A 150 10.09 -22.91 -5.74
CA THR A 150 11.00 -21.87 -5.23
C THR A 150 11.68 -21.12 -6.38
N LYS A 151 12.08 -21.82 -7.43
CA LYS A 151 12.59 -21.20 -8.64
C LYS A 151 11.51 -20.36 -9.34
N GLN A 152 10.35 -20.94 -9.61
CA GLN A 152 9.24 -20.27 -10.27
C GLN A 152 8.79 -18.99 -9.57
N LEU A 153 8.80 -18.96 -8.22
CA LEU A 153 8.44 -17.78 -7.42
C LEU A 153 9.31 -16.55 -7.71
N ASN A 154 10.55 -16.76 -8.16
CA ASN A 154 11.46 -15.66 -8.52
C ASN A 154 11.20 -15.12 -9.93
N SER A 155 10.43 -15.82 -10.75
CA SER A 155 9.98 -15.34 -12.07
C SER A 155 8.78 -14.39 -11.96
N VAL A 156 8.15 -14.29 -10.79
CA VAL A 156 7.02 -13.40 -10.58
C VAL A 156 7.38 -12.38 -9.51
N ILE A 157 7.34 -11.11 -9.88
CA ILE A 157 7.70 -10.02 -8.97
C ILE A 157 6.48 -9.57 -8.19
N ASN A 158 6.53 -9.71 -6.87
CA ASN A 158 5.53 -9.17 -5.97
C ASN A 158 5.81 -7.69 -5.68
N ASN A 159 4.91 -6.79 -6.09
CA ASN A 159 4.95 -5.40 -5.68
C ASN A 159 4.60 -5.30 -4.19
N ASN A 160 5.61 -5.39 -3.36
CA ASN A 160 5.51 -5.54 -1.91
C ASN A 160 5.38 -4.21 -1.16
N ILE A 161 5.73 -3.12 -1.82
CA ILE A 161 5.53 -1.76 -1.34
C ILE A 161 5.23 -0.82 -2.50
N PHE A 162 4.22 -0.01 -2.32
CA PHE A 162 3.91 1.11 -3.19
C PHE A 162 3.27 2.22 -2.36
N ARG A 163 4.01 3.32 -2.17
CA ARG A 163 3.55 4.47 -1.42
C ARG A 163 3.92 5.75 -2.15
N LEU A 164 2.93 6.58 -2.41
CA LEU A 164 3.10 7.94 -2.92
C LEU A 164 2.46 8.92 -1.95
N GLU A 165 3.10 10.04 -1.73
CA GLU A 165 2.64 11.13 -0.85
C GLU A 165 2.32 12.42 -1.64
N TYR A 166 2.42 12.36 -2.96
CA TYR A 166 2.05 13.45 -3.86
C TYR A 166 0.70 13.16 -4.54
N PRO A 167 -0.32 14.02 -4.37
CA PRO A 167 -1.69 13.73 -4.79
C PRO A 167 -1.99 14.13 -6.24
N ALA A 168 -1.16 13.79 -7.21
CA ALA A 168 -1.44 14.07 -8.61
C ALA A 168 -2.28 12.96 -9.27
N PRO A 169 -3.37 13.31 -9.99
CA PRO A 169 -4.12 12.35 -10.79
C PRO A 169 -3.24 11.61 -11.78
N ASN A 170 -3.44 10.29 -11.91
CA ASN A 170 -2.70 9.35 -12.76
C ASN A 170 -1.24 9.08 -12.37
N LEU A 171 -0.66 9.76 -11.38
CA LEU A 171 0.73 9.54 -10.97
C LEU A 171 0.98 8.08 -10.59
N ALA A 172 0.11 7.48 -9.78
CA ALA A 172 0.27 6.10 -9.33
C ALA A 172 0.33 5.11 -10.51
N THR A 173 -0.55 5.26 -11.50
CA THR A 173 -0.57 4.39 -12.68
C THR A 173 0.68 4.60 -13.56
N MET A 174 1.14 5.84 -13.71
CA MET A 174 2.38 6.13 -14.43
C MET A 174 3.60 5.52 -13.77
N VAL A 175 3.74 5.74 -12.46
CA VAL A 175 4.83 5.16 -11.66
C VAL A 175 4.81 3.64 -11.76
N LEU A 176 3.65 3.01 -11.62
CA LEU A 176 3.51 1.56 -11.70
C LEU A 176 3.94 1.02 -13.06
N LYS A 177 3.53 1.67 -14.15
CA LYS A 177 3.93 1.30 -15.51
C LYS A 177 5.45 1.43 -15.71
N MET A 178 6.04 2.56 -15.30
CA MET A 178 7.48 2.76 -15.41
C MET A 178 8.25 1.77 -14.56
N TRP A 179 7.80 1.51 -13.33
CA TRP A 179 8.40 0.55 -12.44
C TRP A 179 8.41 -0.87 -13.01
N ARG A 180 7.32 -1.32 -13.63
CA ARG A 180 7.28 -2.65 -14.25
C ARG A 180 8.32 -2.81 -15.35
N GLU A 181 8.50 -1.79 -16.20
CA GLU A 181 9.48 -1.83 -17.27
C GLU A 181 10.92 -1.81 -16.71
N GLN A 182 11.19 -0.97 -15.73
CA GLN A 182 12.52 -0.85 -15.14
C GLN A 182 12.87 -2.07 -14.29
N ILE A 183 12.01 -2.47 -13.33
CA ILE A 183 12.33 -3.60 -12.45
C ILE A 183 12.49 -4.90 -13.21
N LYS A 184 11.78 -5.10 -14.31
CA LYS A 184 11.97 -6.27 -15.18
C LYS A 184 13.41 -6.33 -15.68
N GLN A 185 13.93 -5.23 -16.22
CA GLN A 185 15.30 -5.15 -16.74
C GLN A 185 16.34 -5.33 -15.62
N ASP A 186 16.16 -4.60 -14.51
CA ASP A 186 17.07 -4.67 -13.36
C ASP A 186 17.08 -6.05 -12.70
N TRP A 187 15.92 -6.72 -12.65
CA TRP A 187 15.77 -8.07 -12.12
C TRP A 187 16.48 -9.12 -12.98
N GLU A 188 16.26 -9.06 -14.29
CA GLU A 188 16.91 -9.95 -15.24
C GLU A 188 18.44 -9.71 -15.26
N LYS A 189 18.88 -8.46 -15.21
CA LYS A 189 20.29 -8.09 -15.14
C LYS A 189 20.98 -8.58 -13.87
N LEU A 190 20.33 -8.34 -12.69
CA LEU A 190 20.95 -8.68 -11.41
C LEU A 190 20.86 -10.16 -11.09
N TYR A 191 19.69 -10.77 -11.28
CA TYR A 191 19.43 -12.12 -10.82
C TYR A 191 19.53 -13.19 -11.91
N GLY A 192 19.58 -12.81 -13.18
CA GLY A 192 19.58 -13.74 -14.30
C GLY A 192 18.28 -14.50 -14.49
N VAL A 193 17.17 -14.00 -13.92
CA VAL A 193 15.87 -14.64 -13.92
C VAL A 193 14.93 -13.92 -14.86
N GLN A 194 14.41 -14.62 -15.87
CA GLN A 194 13.39 -14.08 -16.74
C GLN A 194 12.08 -13.82 -15.98
N VAL A 195 11.57 -12.59 -16.07
CA VAL A 195 10.34 -12.21 -15.41
C VAL A 195 9.12 -12.63 -16.23
N ALA A 196 8.28 -13.50 -15.68
CA ALA A 196 7.02 -13.97 -16.26
C ALA A 196 5.85 -13.02 -15.97
N GLY A 197 5.93 -12.26 -14.88
CA GLY A 197 4.89 -11.30 -14.54
C GLY A 197 5.02 -10.67 -13.16
N PHE A 198 3.91 -10.08 -12.75
CA PHE A 198 3.83 -9.28 -11.53
C PHE A 198 2.61 -9.67 -10.70
N GLU A 199 2.73 -9.55 -9.39
CA GLU A 199 1.62 -9.71 -8.45
C GLU A 199 1.63 -8.64 -7.36
N THR A 200 0.52 -8.45 -6.69
CA THR A 200 0.41 -7.62 -5.48
C THR A 200 -0.78 -8.01 -4.62
N PHE A 201 -0.71 -7.65 -3.34
CA PHE A 201 -1.75 -7.91 -2.34
C PHE A 201 -2.21 -6.60 -1.73
N VAL A 202 -3.43 -6.18 -2.05
CA VAL A 202 -4.00 -4.89 -1.63
C VAL A 202 -5.04 -5.09 -0.54
N VAL A 203 -4.87 -4.46 0.62
CA VAL A 203 -5.93 -4.40 1.64
C VAL A 203 -6.97 -3.39 1.17
N GLU A 204 -8.22 -3.86 1.00
CA GLU A 204 -9.33 -2.98 0.70
C GLU A 204 -9.71 -2.20 1.95
N GLU A 205 -9.66 -0.88 1.87
CA GLU A 205 -9.92 0.01 3.00
C GLU A 205 -10.54 1.32 2.53
N ARG A 206 -11.58 1.76 3.23
CA ARG A 206 -12.13 3.11 3.05
C ARG A 206 -11.23 4.10 3.79
N LEU A 207 -10.68 5.05 3.05
CA LEU A 207 -9.80 6.08 3.59
C LEU A 207 -10.61 7.22 4.22
N TRP A 208 -9.97 7.99 5.10
CA TRP A 208 -10.58 9.14 5.78
C TRP A 208 -11.17 10.20 4.83
N ASN A 209 -10.63 10.30 3.60
CA ASN A 209 -11.12 11.22 2.56
C ASN A 209 -12.28 10.64 1.72
N GLY A 210 -12.93 9.56 2.18
CA GLY A 210 -14.02 8.90 1.50
C GLY A 210 -13.63 8.02 0.31
N LYS A 211 -12.39 8.05 -0.14
CA LYS A 211 -11.89 7.18 -1.21
C LYS A 211 -11.63 5.77 -0.69
N THR A 212 -11.80 4.79 -1.54
CA THR A 212 -11.50 3.39 -1.20
C THR A 212 -10.17 2.98 -1.80
N ARG A 213 -9.25 2.47 -0.95
CA ARG A 213 -8.06 1.76 -1.42
C ARG A 213 -8.50 0.37 -1.90
N ASN A 214 -8.59 0.19 -3.20
CA ASN A 214 -9.07 -1.05 -3.82
C ASN A 214 -8.21 -1.47 -5.02
N GLY A 215 -6.99 -0.96 -5.14
CA GLY A 215 -6.09 -1.28 -6.24
C GLY A 215 -6.48 -0.66 -7.58
N SER A 216 -7.16 0.49 -7.60
CA SER A 216 -7.58 1.17 -8.84
C SER A 216 -6.42 1.47 -9.80
N CYS A 217 -5.22 1.79 -9.30
CA CYS A 217 -4.04 2.00 -10.14
C CYS A 217 -3.57 0.72 -10.84
N TYR A 218 -3.71 -0.45 -10.20
CA TYR A 218 -3.40 -1.75 -10.82
C TYR A 218 -4.40 -2.08 -11.92
N ARG A 219 -5.70 -1.88 -11.67
CA ARG A 219 -6.73 -2.04 -12.72
C ARG A 219 -6.49 -1.12 -13.91
N ALA A 220 -6.16 0.15 -13.64
CA ALA A 220 -5.84 1.12 -14.68
C ALA A 220 -4.56 0.76 -15.49
N ASP A 221 -3.67 -0.04 -14.92
CA ASP A 221 -2.50 -0.63 -15.59
C ASP A 221 -2.77 -2.05 -16.11
N ASN A 222 -4.04 -2.46 -16.27
CA ASN A 222 -4.47 -3.75 -16.80
C ASN A 222 -3.97 -4.98 -16.00
N TRP A 223 -3.94 -4.87 -14.67
CA TRP A 223 -3.75 -6.04 -13.82
C TRP A 223 -5.10 -6.71 -13.57
N GLU A 224 -5.10 -8.03 -13.57
CA GLU A 224 -6.27 -8.85 -13.32
C GLU A 224 -6.50 -9.02 -11.82
N LEU A 225 -7.72 -8.82 -11.35
CA LEU A 225 -8.15 -9.20 -10.00
C LEU A 225 -8.48 -10.70 -10.01
N ILE A 226 -7.57 -11.54 -9.49
CA ILE A 226 -7.70 -12.99 -9.57
C ILE A 226 -8.33 -13.62 -8.32
N GLY A 227 -8.50 -12.88 -7.24
CA GLY A 227 -9.10 -13.41 -6.02
C GLY A 227 -8.82 -12.56 -4.79
N ILE A 228 -9.18 -13.15 -3.65
CA ILE A 228 -9.04 -12.52 -2.33
C ILE A 228 -8.38 -13.53 -1.38
N THR A 229 -7.39 -13.09 -0.61
CA THR A 229 -6.76 -13.95 0.40
C THR A 229 -7.74 -14.33 1.52
N LYS A 230 -7.55 -15.49 2.12
CA LYS A 230 -8.39 -15.95 3.25
C LYS A 230 -8.23 -15.10 4.54
N GLY A 231 -7.22 -14.23 4.61
CA GLY A 231 -6.98 -13.36 5.76
C GLY A 231 -6.38 -14.09 6.97
N TYR A 232 -5.83 -15.28 6.76
CA TYR A 232 -5.03 -15.95 7.77
C TYR A 232 -3.74 -15.16 7.94
N GLY A 233 -3.56 -14.53 9.11
CA GLY A 233 -2.27 -13.97 9.48
C GLY A 233 -1.23 -15.10 9.48
N ASP A 234 0.03 -14.73 9.34
CA ASP A 234 1.14 -15.67 9.48
C ASP A 234 1.17 -16.22 10.92
N THR A 235 0.52 -17.37 11.12
CA THR A 235 0.49 -18.07 12.41
C THR A 235 1.77 -18.86 12.68
N ASN A 236 2.67 -18.96 11.68
CA ASN A 236 3.78 -19.89 11.72
C ASN A 236 5.11 -19.30 12.22
N VAL A 237 5.17 -18.03 12.58
CA VAL A 237 6.37 -17.47 13.21
C VAL A 237 6.30 -17.65 14.72
N ARG A 238 6.67 -18.85 15.20
CA ARG A 238 7.02 -19.17 16.60
C ARG A 238 5.98 -18.74 17.64
N GLY A 239 4.71 -19.09 17.45
CA GLY A 239 3.69 -18.98 18.51
C GLY A 239 3.38 -17.57 19.02
N ARG A 240 3.82 -16.51 18.35
CA ARG A 240 3.44 -15.14 18.68
C ARG A 240 2.20 -14.76 17.90
N GLU A 241 1.08 -14.67 18.58
CA GLU A 241 -0.12 -14.03 18.03
C GLU A 241 0.21 -12.57 17.66
N HIS A 242 0.28 -12.29 16.38
CA HIS A 242 0.37 -10.92 15.92
C HIS A 242 -1.03 -10.28 15.95
N ASN A 243 -1.28 -9.41 16.92
CA ASN A 243 -2.53 -8.64 17.04
C ASN A 243 -2.70 -7.56 15.96
N ASN A 244 -1.88 -7.55 14.91
CA ASN A 244 -1.98 -6.57 13.86
C ASN A 244 -3.15 -6.88 12.90
N LYS A 245 -4.23 -6.10 12.99
CA LYS A 245 -5.45 -6.24 12.18
C LYS A 245 -5.18 -6.21 10.68
N THR A 246 -4.22 -5.40 10.22
CA THR A 246 -3.87 -5.26 8.80
C THR A 246 -3.29 -6.54 8.21
N LEU A 247 -2.58 -7.32 9.02
CA LEU A 247 -1.98 -8.58 8.59
C LEU A 247 -3.01 -9.71 8.47
N LYS A 248 -4.06 -9.66 9.31
CA LYS A 248 -5.20 -10.58 9.27
C LYS A 248 -6.27 -10.14 8.26
N ALA A 249 -6.15 -8.95 7.67
CA ALA A 249 -7.11 -8.46 6.70
C ALA A 249 -7.08 -9.29 5.42
N LYS A 250 -8.26 -9.50 4.83
CA LYS A 250 -8.39 -10.03 3.49
C LYS A 250 -7.76 -9.04 2.50
N LYS A 251 -7.04 -9.55 1.50
CA LYS A 251 -6.37 -8.75 0.49
C LYS A 251 -6.84 -9.15 -0.89
N LEU A 252 -7.12 -8.17 -1.71
CA LEU A 252 -7.33 -8.35 -3.14
C LEU A 252 -6.01 -8.77 -3.78
N ILE A 253 -6.04 -9.79 -4.65
CA ILE A 253 -4.85 -10.30 -5.34
C ILE A 253 -4.93 -9.82 -6.78
N TYR A 254 -3.99 -8.98 -7.17
CA TYR A 254 -3.84 -8.54 -8.53
C TYR A 254 -2.62 -9.19 -9.16
N CYS A 255 -2.78 -9.72 -10.38
CA CYS A 255 -1.72 -10.31 -11.17
C CYS A 255 -1.67 -9.72 -12.57
N ARG A 256 -0.49 -9.70 -13.17
CA ARG A 256 -0.28 -9.29 -14.55
C ARG A 256 0.77 -10.17 -15.21
N ARG A 257 0.37 -10.96 -16.20
CA ARG A 257 1.29 -11.74 -17.03
C ARG A 257 2.04 -10.86 -18.03
N ILE A 258 3.26 -11.23 -18.35
CA ILE A 258 3.98 -10.70 -19.51
C ILE A 258 3.74 -11.68 -20.68
N PRO A 259 3.12 -11.23 -21.78
CA PRO A 259 2.84 -12.11 -22.91
C PRO A 259 4.11 -12.80 -23.45
N GLY A 260 4.02 -14.09 -23.75
CA GLY A 260 5.13 -14.87 -24.27
C GLY A 260 6.25 -15.20 -23.28
N ARG A 261 6.02 -14.97 -21.96
CA ARG A 261 6.97 -15.32 -20.91
C ARG A 261 6.40 -16.42 -20.03
N GLU A 262 7.23 -17.41 -19.70
CA GLU A 262 6.90 -18.52 -18.83
C GLU A 262 7.64 -18.45 -17.51
N LEU A 263 7.21 -19.28 -16.53
CA LEU A 263 7.88 -19.38 -15.24
C LEU A 263 9.26 -20.00 -15.43
N CYS A 264 10.28 -19.28 -14.98
CA CYS A 264 11.67 -19.70 -15.14
C CYS A 264 12.09 -20.71 -14.06
N THR A 265 12.79 -21.76 -14.49
CA THR A 265 13.34 -22.80 -13.60
C THR A 265 14.84 -23.03 -13.82
N ASP A 266 15.45 -22.35 -14.77
CA ASP A 266 16.81 -22.63 -15.26
C ASP A 266 17.91 -21.81 -14.58
N TYR A 267 17.77 -21.52 -13.30
CA TYR A 267 18.78 -20.77 -12.56
C TYR A 267 18.99 -21.35 -11.15
N SER A 268 20.17 -21.07 -10.59
CA SER A 268 20.49 -21.50 -9.24
C SER A 268 19.78 -20.67 -8.19
N THR A 269 19.09 -21.30 -7.26
CA THR A 269 18.40 -20.66 -6.13
C THR A 269 19.16 -20.76 -4.81
N SER A 270 20.43 -21.12 -4.85
CA SER A 270 21.23 -21.26 -3.63
C SER A 270 21.38 -19.91 -2.91
N TRP A 271 20.33 -19.52 -2.20
CA TRP A 271 20.28 -18.28 -1.41
C TRP A 271 21.25 -18.29 -0.23
N ASN A 272 21.63 -19.49 0.23
CA ASN A 272 22.52 -19.68 1.37
C ASN A 272 23.98 -19.81 0.97
N ASP A 273 24.31 -19.68 -0.32
CA ASP A 273 25.69 -19.66 -0.79
C ASP A 273 26.31 -18.26 -0.54
N PRO A 274 27.27 -18.15 0.39
CA PRO A 274 27.90 -16.86 0.70
C PRO A 274 28.62 -16.22 -0.49
N THR A 275 29.21 -17.03 -1.37
CA THR A 275 29.92 -16.54 -2.56
C THR A 275 28.95 -15.86 -3.52
N ARG A 276 27.83 -16.55 -3.79
CA ARG A 276 26.78 -15.99 -4.64
C ARG A 276 26.16 -14.73 -4.04
N GLN A 277 25.92 -14.69 -2.73
CA GLN A 277 25.42 -13.50 -2.06
C GLN A 277 26.38 -12.31 -2.19
N LYS A 278 27.69 -12.56 -2.10
CA LYS A 278 28.69 -11.53 -2.31
C LYS A 278 28.68 -11.00 -3.75
N GLU A 279 28.61 -11.88 -4.73
CA GLU A 279 28.51 -11.52 -6.15
C GLU A 279 27.24 -10.70 -6.45
N LEU A 280 26.09 -11.12 -5.92
CA LEU A 280 24.82 -10.39 -6.11
C LEU A 280 24.85 -9.02 -5.44
N ASN A 281 25.48 -8.90 -4.27
CA ASN A 281 25.64 -7.63 -3.59
C ASN A 281 26.55 -6.70 -4.40
N GLN A 282 27.69 -7.20 -4.90
CA GLN A 282 28.60 -6.43 -5.75
C GLN A 282 27.88 -5.94 -7.02
N LYS A 283 27.22 -6.84 -7.76
CA LYS A 283 26.46 -6.46 -8.96
C LYS A 283 25.37 -5.43 -8.68
N ARG A 284 24.68 -5.56 -7.54
CA ARG A 284 23.68 -4.57 -7.12
C ARG A 284 24.32 -3.23 -6.84
N ASP A 285 25.45 -3.22 -6.17
CA ASP A 285 26.19 -1.98 -5.84
C ASP A 285 26.67 -1.26 -7.11
N GLU A 286 27.06 -2.00 -8.14
CA GLU A 286 27.40 -1.46 -9.47
C GLU A 286 26.18 -0.88 -10.23
N MET A 287 24.96 -1.32 -9.87
CA MET A 287 23.71 -0.82 -10.45
C MET A 287 23.12 0.40 -9.72
N LEU A 288 23.62 0.68 -8.52
CA LEU A 288 23.14 1.81 -7.73
C LEU A 288 23.70 3.12 -8.28
N PRO A 289 22.91 4.20 -8.30
CA PRO A 289 23.43 5.53 -8.52
C PRO A 289 24.43 5.89 -7.41
N ASP A 290 25.37 6.75 -7.71
CA ASP A 290 26.30 7.27 -6.72
C ASP A 290 25.50 7.92 -5.57
N GLU A 291 25.75 7.47 -4.33
CA GLU A 291 25.03 7.97 -3.15
C GLU A 291 25.19 9.50 -2.98
N LEU A 292 26.33 10.04 -3.40
CA LEU A 292 26.58 11.48 -3.40
C LEU A 292 25.69 12.20 -4.42
N ASP A 293 25.52 11.63 -5.61
CA ASP A 293 24.64 12.13 -6.67
C ASP A 293 23.16 12.13 -6.23
N LEU A 294 22.76 11.08 -5.49
CA LEU A 294 21.41 10.95 -4.93
C LEU A 294 21.16 12.02 -3.84
N LEU A 295 22.14 12.24 -2.97
CA LEU A 295 22.06 13.25 -1.90
C LEU A 295 22.02 14.68 -2.48
N LEU A 296 22.83 14.97 -3.49
CA LEU A 296 22.87 16.28 -4.15
C LEU A 296 21.58 16.60 -4.91
N LYS A 297 20.88 15.57 -5.39
CA LYS A 297 19.55 15.71 -6.05
C LYS A 297 18.41 15.91 -5.06
N THR A 298 18.59 15.57 -3.78
CA THR A 298 17.59 15.74 -2.72
C THR A 298 17.71 17.05 -1.94
N ILE A 299 18.82 17.76 -2.08
CA ILE A 299 19.10 19.05 -1.41
C ILE A 299 18.72 20.25 -2.29
N ARG A 300 18.39 20.04 -3.55
CA ARG A 300 17.88 21.05 -4.48
C ARG A 300 16.35 21.11 -4.46
#